data_a3f47b21b244d26ec98ac3c9df5eb774
#
_entry.id   a3f47b21b244d26ec98ac3c9df5eb774
#
_cell.length_a   1.000
_cell.length_b   1.000
_cell.length_c   1.000
_cell.angle_alpha   90.00
_cell.angle_beta   90.00
_cell.angle_gamma   90.00
#
_symmetry.space_group_name_H-M   'P 1'
#
loop_
_entity.id
_entity.type
_entity.pdbx_description
1 polymer ?
#
loop_
_entity_poly.entity_id
_entity_poly.type
_entity_poly.pdbx_seq_one_letter_code
_entity_poly.pdbx_strand_id
1 'polypeptide(L)'
;MNPTTNRIGIVAIVDDDADIREALASLLMASSFTIDTFSSAEAFLQFPQRKEVRCLILDVHLPGMNGVELQKRLLDAGEKVPIVFISANGNSSVRDLAMKAGAAAFLHKPVRAKTLLQEIEAALKSSRVQS
;
A
#
# COMPACT_ATOMS: atom_id res chain seq x y z
N MET A 1 -28.65 7.47 -8.44
CA MET A 1 -27.29 7.15 -8.80
C MET A 1 -26.55 6.58 -7.61
N ASN A 2 -25.91 5.53 -7.86
CA ASN A 2 -25.22 4.83 -6.79
C ASN A 2 -23.90 5.53 -6.44
N PRO A 3 -23.71 5.95 -5.19
CA PRO A 3 -22.46 6.59 -4.80
C PRO A 3 -21.23 5.71 -5.01
N THR A 4 -21.41 4.39 -5.10
CA THR A 4 -20.28 3.50 -5.30
C THR A 4 -19.59 3.71 -6.64
N THR A 5 -20.28 4.30 -7.62
CA THR A 5 -19.66 4.55 -8.92
C THR A 5 -18.56 5.60 -8.84
N ASN A 6 -18.55 6.40 -7.77
CA ASN A 6 -17.55 7.44 -7.59
C ASN A 6 -16.39 6.98 -6.71
N ARG A 7 -16.41 5.75 -6.30
CA ARG A 7 -15.33 5.26 -5.43
C ARG A 7 -14.05 5.12 -6.21
N ILE A 8 -12.99 5.60 -5.59
CA ILE A 8 -11.64 5.46 -6.12
C ILE A 8 -11.15 4.02 -5.94
N GLY A 9 -11.73 3.32 -4.99
CA GLY A 9 -11.33 1.98 -4.64
C GLY A 9 -10.75 1.94 -3.25
N ILE A 10 -10.22 0.81 -2.87
CA ILE A 10 -9.69 0.59 -1.53
C ILE A 10 -8.21 0.90 -1.51
N VAL A 11 -7.78 1.68 -0.52
CA VAL A 11 -6.37 1.84 -0.19
C VAL A 11 -6.13 0.98 1.06
N ALA A 12 -5.27 0.00 0.93
CA ALA A 12 -4.96 -0.90 2.04
C ALA A 12 -3.67 -0.46 2.71
N ILE A 13 -3.63 -0.57 4.03
CA ILE A 13 -2.44 -0.23 4.82
C ILE A 13 -2.03 -1.47 5.59
N VAL A 14 -0.79 -1.91 5.41
CA VAL A 14 -0.24 -3.06 6.12
C VAL A 14 0.97 -2.60 6.93
N ASP A 15 0.82 -2.59 8.24
CA ASP A 15 1.89 -2.18 9.17
C ASP A 15 1.58 -2.83 10.52
N ASP A 16 2.58 -3.40 11.18
CA ASP A 16 2.36 -4.06 12.45
C ASP A 16 2.22 -3.10 13.62
N ASP A 17 2.57 -1.83 13.42
CA ASP A 17 2.45 -0.80 14.45
C ASP A 17 1.06 -0.16 14.40
N ALA A 18 0.27 -0.39 15.46
CA ALA A 18 -1.11 0.11 15.50
C ALA A 18 -1.17 1.63 15.43
N ASP A 19 -0.22 2.32 16.05
CA ASP A 19 -0.22 3.79 16.04
C ASP A 19 0.01 4.33 14.64
N ILE A 20 0.90 3.69 13.89
CA ILE A 20 1.17 4.09 12.52
C ILE A 20 -0.05 3.81 11.64
N ARG A 21 -0.67 2.64 11.81
CA ARG A 21 -1.88 2.31 11.04
C ARG A 21 -2.97 3.36 11.28
N GLU A 22 -3.19 3.73 12.54
CA GLU A 22 -4.22 4.72 12.87
C GLU A 22 -3.90 6.09 12.30
N ALA A 23 -2.64 6.50 12.39
CA ALA A 23 -2.24 7.80 11.89
C ALA A 23 -2.41 7.88 10.38
N LEU A 24 -1.98 6.85 9.68
CA LEU A 24 -2.11 6.82 8.22
C LEU A 24 -3.57 6.74 7.79
N ALA A 25 -4.37 5.92 8.48
CA ALA A 25 -5.78 5.79 8.15
C ALA A 25 -6.51 7.12 8.35
N SER A 26 -6.24 7.80 9.46
CA SER A 26 -6.87 9.09 9.73
C SER A 26 -6.55 10.11 8.65
N LEU A 27 -5.29 10.15 8.24
CA LEU A 27 -4.85 11.05 7.20
C LEU A 27 -5.55 10.78 5.88
N LEU A 28 -5.69 9.51 5.52
CA LEU A 28 -6.25 9.13 4.23
C LEU A 28 -7.78 9.20 4.22
N MET A 29 -8.42 9.01 5.35
CA MET A 29 -9.87 9.12 5.42
C MET A 29 -10.33 10.53 5.09
N ALA A 30 -9.52 11.53 5.40
CA ALA A 30 -9.85 12.91 5.06
C ALA A 30 -9.83 13.14 3.55
N SER A 31 -9.29 12.20 2.78
CA SER A 31 -9.10 12.34 1.33
C SER A 31 -10.09 11.50 0.53
N SER A 32 -11.15 11.03 1.13
CA SER A 32 -12.25 10.31 0.46
C SER A 32 -11.88 8.92 -0.05
N PHE A 33 -10.78 8.35 0.40
CA PHE A 33 -10.46 6.96 0.09
C PHE A 33 -11.21 6.02 1.01
N THR A 34 -11.53 4.84 0.51
CA THR A 34 -11.98 3.74 1.36
C THR A 34 -10.74 3.04 1.89
N ILE A 35 -10.60 2.96 3.20
CA ILE A 35 -9.37 2.48 3.83
C ILE A 35 -9.63 1.17 4.57
N ASP A 36 -8.76 0.19 4.35
CA ASP A 36 -8.71 -1.02 5.15
C ASP A 36 -7.31 -1.20 5.68
N THR A 37 -7.19 -1.63 6.93
CA THR A 37 -5.89 -1.76 7.58
C THR A 37 -5.66 -3.19 8.04
N PHE A 38 -4.39 -3.60 8.03
CA PHE A 38 -3.98 -4.95 8.36
C PHE A 38 -2.71 -4.91 9.18
N SER A 39 -2.60 -5.78 10.17
CA SER A 39 -1.43 -5.82 11.04
C SER A 39 -0.33 -6.74 10.52
N SER A 40 -0.59 -7.48 9.47
CA SER A 40 0.40 -8.40 8.90
C SER A 40 0.14 -8.62 7.43
N ALA A 41 1.18 -9.09 6.73
CA ALA A 41 1.04 -9.48 5.32
C ALA A 41 0.09 -10.66 5.19
N GLU A 42 0.15 -11.60 6.12
CA GLU A 42 -0.73 -12.76 6.09
C GLU A 42 -2.20 -12.36 6.19
N ALA A 43 -2.51 -11.38 7.06
CA ALA A 43 -3.88 -10.89 7.18
C ALA A 43 -4.36 -10.27 5.88
N PHE A 44 -3.50 -9.53 5.21
CA PHE A 44 -3.85 -8.93 3.92
C PHE A 44 -4.14 -10.00 2.88
N LEU A 45 -3.34 -11.07 2.85
CA LEU A 45 -3.54 -12.13 1.87
C LEU A 45 -4.88 -12.85 2.06
N GLN A 46 -5.45 -12.82 3.26
CA GLN A 46 -6.73 -13.43 3.53
C GLN A 46 -7.92 -12.49 3.32
N PHE A 47 -7.65 -11.26 2.96
CA PHE A 47 -8.71 -10.27 2.75
C PHE A 47 -9.52 -10.65 1.50
N PRO A 48 -10.84 -10.88 1.63
CA PRO A 48 -11.64 -11.32 0.49
C PRO A 48 -11.70 -10.31 -0.66
N GLN A 49 -11.65 -9.01 -0.35
CA GLN A 49 -11.70 -7.96 -1.36
C GLN A 49 -10.29 -7.53 -1.81
N ARG A 50 -9.31 -8.38 -1.64
CA ARG A 50 -7.92 -8.02 -1.99
C ARG A 50 -7.80 -7.52 -3.42
N LYS A 51 -8.55 -8.08 -4.34
CA LYS A 51 -8.48 -7.69 -5.74
C LYS A 51 -9.10 -6.33 -6.02
N GLU A 52 -9.85 -5.80 -5.07
CA GLU A 52 -10.42 -4.47 -5.21
C GLU A 52 -9.50 -3.38 -4.68
N VAL A 53 -8.36 -3.77 -4.11
CA VAL A 53 -7.39 -2.81 -3.59
C VAL A 53 -6.68 -2.14 -4.77
N ARG A 54 -6.71 -0.82 -4.78
CA ARG A 54 -6.12 -0.03 -5.86
C ARG A 54 -4.74 0.52 -5.52
N CYS A 55 -4.41 0.54 -4.25
CA CYS A 55 -3.09 0.96 -3.79
C CYS A 55 -2.82 0.31 -2.46
N LEU A 56 -1.62 -0.22 -2.30
CA LEU A 56 -1.21 -0.90 -1.07
C LEU A 56 -0.06 -0.13 -0.44
N ILE A 57 -0.29 0.37 0.77
CA ILE A 57 0.77 0.99 1.56
C ILE A 57 1.32 -0.09 2.47
N LEU A 58 2.60 -0.38 2.33
CA LEU A 58 3.18 -1.61 2.86
C LEU A 58 4.48 -1.35 3.59
N ASP A 59 4.50 -1.69 4.87
CA ASP A 59 5.73 -1.63 5.65
C ASP A 59 6.65 -2.76 5.21
N VAL A 60 7.92 -2.44 5.04
CA VAL A 60 8.92 -3.44 4.67
C VAL A 60 9.14 -4.44 5.80
N HIS A 61 9.23 -3.93 7.03
CA HIS A 61 9.62 -4.75 8.18
C HIS A 61 8.41 -5.23 8.98
N LEU A 62 7.89 -6.37 8.55
CA LEU A 62 6.77 -7.01 9.22
C LEU A 62 7.23 -8.33 9.82
N PRO A 63 6.72 -8.71 11.01
CA PRO A 63 7.00 -10.05 11.53
C PRO A 63 6.34 -11.09 10.63
N GLY A 64 6.94 -12.27 10.56
CA GLY A 64 6.47 -13.29 9.64
C GLY A 64 6.84 -12.92 8.22
N MET A 65 5.87 -12.91 7.32
CA MET A 65 6.11 -12.51 5.93
C MET A 65 6.36 -11.00 5.89
N ASN A 66 7.53 -10.59 5.38
CA ASN A 66 7.85 -9.16 5.29
C ASN A 66 7.23 -8.55 4.02
N GLY A 67 7.38 -7.21 3.90
CA GLY A 67 6.74 -6.51 2.80
C GLY A 67 7.25 -6.91 1.44
N VAL A 68 8.54 -7.15 1.30
CA VAL A 68 9.11 -7.54 0.00
C VAL A 68 8.64 -8.95 -0.38
N GLU A 69 8.52 -9.82 0.60
CA GLU A 69 7.96 -11.15 0.35
C GLU A 69 6.51 -11.09 -0.08
N LEU A 70 5.74 -10.20 0.53
CA LEU A 70 4.35 -10.01 0.11
C LEU A 70 4.29 -9.50 -1.32
N GLN A 71 5.13 -8.54 -1.67
CA GLN A 71 5.21 -8.03 -3.05
C GLN A 71 5.45 -9.17 -4.03
N LYS A 72 6.41 -10.03 -3.73
CA LYS A 72 6.72 -11.16 -4.60
C LYS A 72 5.52 -12.12 -4.70
N ARG A 73 4.86 -12.36 -3.59
CA ARG A 73 3.69 -13.23 -3.55
C ARG A 73 2.58 -12.73 -4.47
N LEU A 74 2.34 -11.41 -4.42
CA LEU A 74 1.31 -10.81 -5.25
C LEU A 74 1.69 -10.86 -6.73
N LEU A 75 2.95 -10.61 -7.04
CA LEU A 75 3.41 -10.70 -8.43
C LEU A 75 3.28 -12.11 -8.97
N ASP A 76 3.66 -13.11 -8.17
CA ASP A 76 3.56 -14.51 -8.58
C ASP A 76 2.11 -14.91 -8.81
N ALA A 77 1.18 -14.28 -8.12
CA ALA A 77 -0.25 -14.54 -8.30
C ALA A 77 -0.87 -13.73 -9.44
N GLY A 78 -0.08 -12.92 -10.11
CA GLY A 78 -0.57 -12.08 -11.20
C GLY A 78 -1.33 -10.85 -10.74
N GLU A 79 -1.21 -10.47 -9.47
CA GLU A 79 -1.91 -9.31 -8.93
C GLU A 79 -1.02 -8.08 -9.02
N LYS A 80 -1.45 -7.11 -9.80
CA LYS A 80 -0.62 -5.95 -10.13
C LYS A 80 -1.04 -4.70 -9.37
N VAL A 81 -1.24 -4.81 -8.08
CA VAL A 81 -1.59 -3.67 -7.27
C VAL A 81 -0.37 -2.75 -7.10
N PRO A 82 -0.53 -1.44 -7.28
CA PRO A 82 0.57 -0.52 -7.00
C PRO A 82 0.91 -0.53 -5.51
N ILE A 83 2.20 -0.62 -5.20
CA ILE A 83 2.67 -0.68 -3.82
C ILE A 83 3.50 0.55 -3.50
N VAL A 84 3.11 1.26 -2.45
CA VAL A 84 3.90 2.32 -1.85
C VAL A 84 4.52 1.75 -0.59
N PHE A 85 5.81 1.47 -0.63
CA PHE A 85 6.50 0.95 0.55
C PHE A 85 6.81 2.05 1.53
N ILE A 86 6.77 1.71 2.81
CA ILE A 86 7.24 2.59 3.87
C ILE A 86 8.24 1.81 4.71
N SER A 87 9.27 2.50 5.22
CA SER A 87 10.32 1.82 5.96
C SER A 87 10.97 2.75 6.97
N ALA A 88 11.23 2.23 8.16
CA ALA A 88 11.98 2.95 9.18
C ALA A 88 13.48 2.95 8.89
N ASN A 89 13.95 1.99 8.10
CA ASN A 89 15.37 1.84 7.81
C ASN A 89 15.68 2.28 6.39
N GLY A 90 16.79 2.99 6.23
CA GLY A 90 17.20 3.48 4.93
C GLY A 90 18.06 2.51 4.14
N ASN A 91 17.72 1.23 4.15
CA ASN A 91 18.50 0.21 3.46
C ASN A 91 18.28 0.31 1.94
N SER A 92 19.30 0.76 1.23
CA SER A 92 19.19 0.97 -0.20
C SER A 92 19.06 -0.32 -0.99
N SER A 93 19.59 -1.44 -0.47
CA SER A 93 19.45 -2.74 -1.13
C SER A 93 18.00 -3.18 -1.19
N VAL A 94 17.29 -3.03 -0.09
CA VAL A 94 15.87 -3.38 -0.04
C VAL A 94 15.06 -2.47 -0.96
N ARG A 95 15.39 -1.17 -0.92
CA ARG A 95 14.71 -0.22 -1.79
C ARG A 95 14.90 -0.59 -3.26
N ASP A 96 16.13 -0.91 -3.64
CA ASP A 96 16.42 -1.25 -5.03
C ASP A 96 15.67 -2.51 -5.47
N LEU A 97 15.61 -3.52 -4.61
CA LEU A 97 14.86 -4.73 -4.92
C LEU A 97 13.37 -4.44 -5.10
N ALA A 98 12.80 -3.65 -4.19
CA ALA A 98 11.39 -3.31 -4.25
C ALA A 98 11.06 -2.52 -5.52
N MET A 99 11.91 -1.54 -5.86
CA MET A 99 11.67 -0.71 -7.04
C MET A 99 11.85 -1.51 -8.33
N LYS A 100 12.84 -2.40 -8.39
CA LYS A 100 13.02 -3.26 -9.55
C LYS A 100 11.85 -4.21 -9.75
N ALA A 101 11.23 -4.62 -8.66
CA ALA A 101 10.06 -5.50 -8.73
C ALA A 101 8.77 -4.74 -9.05
N GLY A 102 8.86 -3.42 -9.27
CA GLY A 102 7.73 -2.65 -9.75
C GLY A 102 7.00 -1.82 -8.72
N ALA A 103 7.59 -1.60 -7.55
CA ALA A 103 6.95 -0.75 -6.55
C ALA A 103 6.72 0.66 -7.11
N ALA A 104 5.60 1.27 -6.71
CA ALA A 104 5.27 2.61 -7.15
C ALA A 104 6.15 3.65 -6.45
N ALA A 105 6.46 3.42 -5.19
CA ALA A 105 7.30 4.35 -4.42
C ALA A 105 7.88 3.64 -3.21
N PHE A 106 8.90 4.26 -2.62
CA PHE A 106 9.54 3.75 -1.41
C PHE A 106 9.83 4.96 -0.52
N LEU A 107 9.11 5.07 0.58
CA LEU A 107 9.17 6.23 1.46
C LEU A 107 9.76 5.86 2.81
N HIS A 108 10.47 6.79 3.42
CA HIS A 108 11.04 6.59 4.76
C HIS A 108 10.14 7.15 5.83
N LYS A 109 10.05 6.45 6.95
CA LYS A 109 9.33 6.95 8.12
C LYS A 109 10.17 8.01 8.82
N PRO A 110 9.57 9.05 9.37
CA PRO A 110 8.14 9.37 9.37
C PRO A 110 7.69 9.88 8.01
N VAL A 111 6.52 9.41 7.57
CA VAL A 111 6.01 9.74 6.25
C VAL A 111 5.26 11.06 6.30
N ARG A 112 5.58 11.96 5.38
CA ARG A 112 4.88 13.23 5.28
C ARG A 112 3.55 13.03 4.58
N ALA A 113 2.50 13.67 5.13
CA ALA A 113 1.17 13.56 4.58
C ALA A 113 1.12 13.92 3.09
N LYS A 114 1.71 15.05 2.74
CA LYS A 114 1.69 15.53 1.38
C LYS A 114 2.36 14.55 0.42
N THR A 115 3.52 14.04 0.81
CA THR A 115 4.26 13.08 -0.01
C THR A 115 3.46 11.82 -0.21
N LEU A 116 2.89 11.28 0.86
CA LEU A 116 2.12 10.04 0.77
C LEU A 116 0.92 10.21 -0.13
N LEU A 117 0.17 11.30 0.03
CA LEU A 117 -1.00 11.55 -0.80
C LEU A 117 -0.63 11.68 -2.27
N GLN A 118 0.48 12.35 -2.57
CA GLN A 118 0.95 12.48 -3.94
C GLN A 118 1.28 11.13 -4.56
N GLU A 119 1.94 10.27 -3.80
CA GLU A 119 2.31 8.94 -4.31
C GLU A 119 1.08 8.05 -4.52
N ILE A 120 0.12 8.14 -3.60
CA ILE A 120 -1.12 7.37 -3.76
C ILE A 120 -1.87 7.84 -5.00
N GLU A 121 -1.99 9.14 -5.19
CA GLU A 121 -2.69 9.68 -6.34
C GLU A 121 -2.01 9.29 -7.65
N ALA A 122 -0.69 9.34 -7.67
CA ALA A 122 0.06 8.91 -8.85
C ALA A 122 -0.17 7.42 -9.13
N ALA A 123 -0.17 6.61 -8.09
CA ALA A 123 -0.38 5.16 -8.23
C ALA A 123 -1.79 4.87 -8.74
N LEU A 124 -2.78 5.59 -8.24
CA LEU A 124 -4.17 5.38 -8.69
C LEU A 124 -4.35 5.79 -10.14
N LYS A 125 -3.72 6.86 -10.57
CA LYS A 125 -3.77 7.29 -11.97
C LYS A 125 -3.13 6.27 -12.88
N SER A 126 -1.96 5.77 -12.49
CA SER A 126 -1.25 4.78 -13.28
C SER A 126 -2.07 3.50 -13.44
N SER A 127 -2.68 3.05 -12.33
CA SER A 127 -3.53 1.88 -12.35
C SER A 127 -4.74 2.05 -13.29
N ARG A 128 -5.32 3.25 -13.31
CA ARG A 128 -6.47 3.52 -14.16
C ARG A 128 -6.09 3.54 -15.64
N VAL A 129 -4.93 4.08 -15.94
CA VAL A 129 -4.46 4.15 -17.33
C VAL A 129 -4.21 2.79 -17.91
N GLN A 130 -3.80 1.85 -17.07
CA GLN A 130 -3.48 0.50 -17.53
C GLN A 130 -4.69 -0.39 -17.76
N SER A 131 -5.84 0.02 -17.34
CA SER A 131 -7.04 -0.81 -17.47
C SER A 131 -7.74 -0.68 -18.84
#